data_85275b79f6f974ca6af6ec954b2b9502
#
_entry.id   85275b79f6f974ca6af6ec954b2b9502
#
_cell.length_a   1.000
_cell.length_b   1.000
_cell.length_c   1.000
_cell.angle_alpha   90.00
_cell.angle_beta   90.00
_cell.angle_gamma   90.00
#
_symmetry.space_group_name_H-M   'P 1'
#
loop_
_entity.id
_entity.type
_entity.pdbx_description
1 polymer ?
#
loop_
_entity_poly.entity_id
_entity_poly.type
_entity_poly.pdbx_seq_one_letter_code
_entity_poly.pdbx_strand_id
1 'polypeptide(L)'
;MFDTTRPFVLFDNARSGGSAKLYQAPIRIIRADRVEEVPSALAELSTAIGEGASVAGYLQYEAGAALVPGLHARSGNAPLLWFGVFEMADAVDVVAALPDPAGAWIGEVEPAIDADRYAAQCNRVLDLIAAGDIYQANLTFGAQVPVAGHPLALYAAIRPRAAAGHGAVVWTGEDWILSLSPELFFAVDGRRIVTRPMKGTAARDPDPVRDAAAARDLATDPKQRAENLMIVDLMRNDLSRVSVAGSVRVPERFVVETYPSIHQLVSSVTAELLPTKNAVDALAALFPCGSITGAPKKRAMEAIDGIEGRARGIYTGAIGWIDGGGDASFNVAIRTLHLRPGAAQATLGLGSGIVADSRPPEEWCECLAKARFLDVPQPRFDLVETMAFDPLDGIALLEGHIARLTESARRLGFAFDRHATRNELQAATFRLRHPSRIRLLLSRSGAIAVDVTPLPTPPAGPVPVAVAPLPLAATDLRIAHKTSDRRFWPAPPPGCFETIFTRPDGEVTEGSFTSVFVRAQEGGQLLTPPIDRGLLPGVLRAELIARGEAVEMPLTLADLAQGFYIGNAVRGLIHARLVAEGERGG
;
A
#
# COMPACT_ATOMS: atom_id res chain seq x y z
N MET A 1 -7.67 9.97 -14.03
CA MET A 1 -8.09 9.39 -12.73
C MET A 1 -8.01 7.88 -12.86
N PHE A 2 -7.49 7.18 -11.86
CA PHE A 2 -7.38 5.72 -11.90
C PHE A 2 -8.77 5.06 -11.83
N ASP A 3 -9.08 4.20 -12.80
CA ASP A 3 -10.29 3.36 -12.73
C ASP A 3 -9.98 2.10 -11.92
N THR A 4 -10.36 2.10 -10.65
CA THR A 4 -10.15 0.97 -9.75
C THR A 4 -11.20 -0.14 -9.87
N THR A 5 -12.17 0.02 -10.76
CA THR A 5 -13.15 -1.04 -11.06
C THR A 5 -12.58 -2.12 -11.98
N ARG A 6 -11.47 -1.82 -12.68
CA ARG A 6 -10.77 -2.71 -13.61
C ARG A 6 -9.29 -2.78 -13.24
N PRO A 7 -8.59 -3.88 -13.59
CA PRO A 7 -7.16 -3.99 -13.41
C PRO A 7 -6.39 -2.90 -14.16
N PHE A 8 -5.28 -2.45 -13.57
CA PHE A 8 -4.34 -1.51 -14.19
C PHE A 8 -2.91 -1.71 -13.66
N VAL A 9 -1.94 -1.17 -14.39
CA VAL A 9 -0.53 -1.11 -13.98
C VAL A 9 0.00 0.29 -14.23
N LEU A 10 0.50 0.92 -13.18
CA LEU A 10 1.21 2.20 -13.22
C LEU A 10 2.70 1.94 -13.04
N PHE A 11 3.54 2.49 -13.91
CA PHE A 11 4.98 2.64 -13.69
C PHE A 11 5.30 4.09 -13.44
N ASP A 12 6.08 4.35 -12.41
CA ASP A 12 6.33 5.69 -11.88
C ASP A 12 7.82 5.89 -11.58
N ASN A 13 8.43 6.81 -12.27
CA ASN A 13 9.73 7.33 -11.88
C ASN A 13 9.53 8.55 -10.97
N ALA A 14 9.61 8.33 -9.66
CA ALA A 14 9.38 9.37 -8.66
C ALA A 14 10.56 10.33 -8.46
N ARG A 15 11.64 10.21 -9.24
CA ARG A 15 12.77 11.15 -9.25
C ARG A 15 12.37 12.47 -9.92
N SER A 16 13.11 13.53 -9.64
CA SER A 16 12.89 14.84 -10.30
C SER A 16 12.98 14.71 -11.82
N GLY A 17 11.94 15.21 -12.53
CA GLY A 17 11.85 15.10 -13.99
C GLY A 17 11.50 13.69 -14.51
N GLY A 18 11.17 12.75 -13.63
CA GLY A 18 10.75 11.41 -14.02
C GLY A 18 9.39 11.40 -14.74
N SER A 19 9.20 10.39 -15.59
CA SER A 19 7.95 10.14 -16.33
C SER A 19 7.20 8.95 -15.75
N ALA A 20 5.92 8.85 -16.09
CA ALA A 20 5.10 7.71 -15.71
C ALA A 20 4.31 7.16 -16.90
N LYS A 21 4.04 5.86 -16.88
CA LYS A 21 3.23 5.13 -17.85
C LYS A 21 2.09 4.43 -17.12
N LEU A 22 0.88 4.61 -17.61
CA LEU A 22 -0.32 3.97 -17.06
C LEU A 22 -0.93 3.03 -18.11
N TYR A 23 -1.06 1.76 -17.77
CA TYR A 23 -1.74 0.73 -18.55
C TYR A 23 -3.09 0.45 -17.89
N GLN A 24 -4.20 0.74 -18.56
CA GLN A 24 -5.56 0.58 -18.04
C GLN A 24 -6.40 -0.32 -18.95
N ALA A 25 -7.44 -0.94 -18.35
CA ALA A 25 -8.43 -1.71 -19.07
C ALA A 25 -7.81 -2.80 -19.97
N PRO A 26 -7.14 -3.80 -19.41
CA PRO A 26 -6.50 -4.86 -20.19
C PRO A 26 -7.52 -5.55 -21.12
N ILE A 27 -7.10 -5.86 -22.34
CA ILE A 27 -7.85 -6.64 -23.33
C ILE A 27 -8.06 -8.06 -22.79
N ARG A 28 -7.03 -8.63 -22.18
CA ARG A 28 -7.04 -9.94 -21.50
C ARG A 28 -5.94 -10.00 -20.46
N ILE A 29 -6.05 -10.98 -19.58
CA ILE A 29 -5.04 -11.29 -18.56
C ILE A 29 -4.34 -12.59 -18.92
N ILE A 30 -3.01 -12.60 -18.82
CA ILE A 30 -2.17 -13.80 -18.87
C ILE A 30 -1.75 -14.10 -17.43
N ARG A 31 -2.07 -15.30 -16.94
CA ARG A 31 -1.88 -15.69 -15.54
C ARG A 31 -1.33 -17.10 -15.45
N ALA A 32 -0.44 -17.34 -14.49
CA ALA A 32 -0.01 -18.67 -14.09
C ALA A 32 -0.08 -18.79 -12.56
N ASP A 33 -0.81 -19.75 -12.06
CA ASP A 33 -0.95 -20.02 -10.61
C ASP A 33 -0.01 -21.14 -10.16
N ARG A 34 0.44 -21.98 -11.09
CA ARG A 34 1.30 -23.13 -10.87
C ARG A 34 2.58 -23.03 -11.70
N VAL A 35 3.64 -23.67 -11.20
CA VAL A 35 4.98 -23.66 -11.83
C VAL A 35 4.93 -24.16 -13.27
N GLU A 36 4.13 -25.20 -13.53
CA GLU A 36 4.00 -25.84 -14.85
C GLU A 36 3.34 -24.93 -15.90
N GLU A 37 2.60 -23.91 -15.44
CA GLU A 37 1.89 -22.95 -16.29
C GLU A 37 2.79 -21.77 -16.72
N VAL A 38 3.88 -21.50 -15.98
CA VAL A 38 4.75 -20.35 -16.25
C VAL A 38 5.36 -20.38 -17.67
N PRO A 39 5.87 -21.49 -18.19
CA PRO A 39 6.42 -21.52 -19.57
C PRO A 39 5.39 -21.20 -20.63
N SER A 40 4.16 -21.71 -20.52
CA SER A 40 3.09 -21.40 -21.47
C SER A 40 2.64 -19.94 -21.38
N ALA A 41 2.53 -19.40 -20.18
CA ALA A 41 2.21 -17.99 -19.97
C ALA A 41 3.29 -17.05 -20.56
N LEU A 42 4.58 -17.38 -20.43
CA LEU A 42 5.66 -16.63 -21.09
C LEU A 42 5.59 -16.72 -22.63
N ALA A 43 5.21 -17.88 -23.19
CA ALA A 43 4.98 -18.01 -24.63
C ALA A 43 3.80 -17.16 -25.10
N GLU A 44 2.72 -17.08 -24.32
CA GLU A 44 1.58 -16.21 -24.60
C GLU A 44 1.96 -14.72 -24.56
N LEU A 45 2.84 -14.30 -23.62
CA LEU A 45 3.39 -12.94 -23.61
C LEU A 45 4.15 -12.63 -24.91
N SER A 46 5.01 -13.56 -25.35
CA SER A 46 5.75 -13.40 -26.62
C SER A 46 4.83 -13.30 -27.83
N THR A 47 3.73 -14.07 -27.85
CA THR A 47 2.71 -14.00 -28.90
C THR A 47 2.01 -12.65 -28.90
N ALA A 48 1.55 -12.16 -27.74
CA ALA A 48 0.88 -10.86 -27.63
C ALA A 48 1.76 -9.70 -28.12
N ILE A 49 3.05 -9.71 -27.76
CA ILE A 49 4.02 -8.71 -28.22
C ILE A 49 4.23 -8.83 -29.73
N GLY A 50 4.33 -10.05 -30.27
CA GLY A 50 4.44 -10.31 -31.72
C GLY A 50 3.22 -9.81 -32.51
N GLU A 51 2.06 -9.69 -31.88
CA GLU A 51 0.82 -9.09 -32.40
C GLU A 51 0.78 -7.56 -32.26
N GLY A 52 1.81 -6.96 -31.68
CA GLY A 52 1.94 -5.52 -31.48
C GLY A 52 1.28 -4.99 -30.19
N ALA A 53 0.78 -5.86 -29.32
CA ALA A 53 0.22 -5.46 -28.04
C ALA A 53 1.32 -5.19 -27.00
N SER A 54 1.01 -4.33 -26.02
CA SER A 54 1.85 -4.12 -24.84
C SER A 54 1.44 -5.04 -23.71
N VAL A 55 2.40 -5.46 -22.87
CA VAL A 55 2.13 -6.25 -21.66
C VAL A 55 2.74 -5.57 -20.43
N ALA A 56 2.04 -5.62 -19.31
CA ALA A 56 2.49 -5.04 -18.06
C ALA A 56 2.01 -5.86 -16.85
N GLY A 57 2.90 -6.13 -15.89
CA GLY A 57 2.57 -7.00 -14.77
C GLY A 57 3.77 -7.42 -13.94
N TYR A 58 3.73 -8.64 -13.39
CA TYR A 58 4.76 -9.14 -12.49
C TYR A 58 5.00 -10.65 -12.60
N LEU A 59 6.19 -11.06 -12.12
CA LEU A 59 6.53 -12.43 -11.74
C LEU A 59 6.86 -12.47 -10.26
N GLN A 60 6.32 -13.45 -9.53
CA GLN A 60 6.77 -13.79 -8.18
C GLN A 60 8.12 -14.52 -8.21
N TYR A 61 8.87 -14.43 -7.10
CA TYR A 61 10.16 -15.13 -6.96
C TYR A 61 10.05 -16.63 -7.27
N GLU A 62 8.96 -17.27 -6.84
CA GLU A 62 8.71 -18.70 -6.99
C GLU A 62 8.52 -19.14 -8.46
N ALA A 63 8.19 -18.21 -9.38
CA ALA A 63 8.19 -18.49 -10.82
C ALA A 63 9.58 -18.91 -11.32
N GLY A 64 10.63 -18.55 -10.60
CA GLY A 64 12.00 -19.00 -10.86
C GLY A 64 12.17 -20.52 -10.84
N ALA A 65 11.33 -21.26 -10.14
CA ALA A 65 11.38 -22.74 -10.15
C ALA A 65 11.04 -23.35 -11.52
N ALA A 66 10.24 -22.66 -12.33
CA ALA A 66 9.98 -23.06 -13.72
C ALA A 66 11.16 -22.78 -14.67
N LEU A 67 12.04 -21.84 -14.30
CA LEU A 67 13.11 -21.32 -15.17
C LEU A 67 14.50 -21.83 -14.78
N VAL A 68 14.68 -22.28 -13.53
CA VAL A 68 15.93 -22.86 -13.02
C VAL A 68 15.71 -24.35 -12.72
N PRO A 69 16.23 -25.27 -13.54
CA PRO A 69 15.94 -26.69 -13.41
C PRO A 69 16.29 -27.29 -12.05
N GLY A 70 15.39 -28.09 -11.48
CA GLY A 70 15.58 -28.84 -10.23
C GLY A 70 15.30 -28.03 -8.97
N LEU A 71 14.67 -26.85 -9.08
CA LEU A 71 14.12 -26.13 -7.92
C LEU A 71 12.65 -26.49 -7.70
N HIS A 72 12.22 -26.35 -6.46
CA HIS A 72 10.82 -26.48 -6.06
C HIS A 72 10.27 -25.12 -5.65
N ALA A 73 9.04 -24.83 -6.04
CA ALA A 73 8.34 -23.63 -5.58
C ALA A 73 7.52 -23.94 -4.34
N ARG A 74 7.54 -23.02 -3.36
CA ARG A 74 6.57 -23.01 -2.27
C ARG A 74 5.30 -22.33 -2.74
N SER A 75 4.15 -22.80 -2.26
CA SER A 75 2.86 -22.18 -2.57
C SER A 75 2.80 -20.78 -1.97
N GLY A 76 2.40 -19.81 -2.78
CA GLY A 76 2.09 -18.43 -2.39
C GLY A 76 0.58 -18.14 -2.40
N ASN A 77 0.21 -16.92 -2.05
CA ASN A 77 -1.18 -16.47 -1.95
C ASN A 77 -1.67 -15.65 -3.17
N ALA A 78 -0.84 -15.50 -4.18
CA ALA A 78 -1.13 -14.77 -5.41
C ALA A 78 -0.53 -15.52 -6.61
N PRO A 79 -0.93 -15.21 -7.86
CA PRO A 79 -0.39 -15.85 -9.06
C PRO A 79 1.12 -15.74 -9.17
N LEU A 80 1.79 -16.80 -9.62
CA LEU A 80 3.24 -16.79 -9.90
C LEU A 80 3.62 -15.82 -11.02
N LEU A 81 2.71 -15.65 -11.99
CA LEU A 81 2.82 -14.69 -13.09
C LEU A 81 1.44 -14.06 -13.30
N TRP A 82 1.42 -12.74 -13.41
CA TRP A 82 0.23 -11.99 -13.79
C TRP A 82 0.64 -10.82 -14.70
N PHE A 83 0.08 -10.77 -15.91
CA PHE A 83 0.26 -9.68 -16.85
C PHE A 83 -1.06 -9.32 -17.53
N GLY A 84 -1.39 -8.02 -17.53
CA GLY A 84 -2.38 -7.50 -18.45
C GLY A 84 -1.80 -7.34 -19.85
N VAL A 85 -2.61 -7.62 -20.87
CA VAL A 85 -2.34 -7.29 -22.27
C VAL A 85 -3.11 -6.02 -22.60
N PHE A 86 -2.44 -5.00 -23.14
CA PHE A 86 -2.98 -3.66 -23.39
C PHE A 86 -2.67 -3.22 -24.81
N GLU A 87 -3.46 -2.29 -25.35
CA GLU A 87 -3.14 -1.66 -26.64
C GLU A 87 -1.87 -0.82 -26.51
N MET A 88 -1.86 0.12 -25.56
CA MET A 88 -0.74 1.03 -25.29
C MET A 88 -0.79 1.57 -23.85
N ALA A 89 0.24 2.28 -23.48
CA ALA A 89 0.30 3.04 -22.22
C ALA A 89 -0.07 4.50 -22.44
N ASP A 90 -0.75 5.09 -21.45
CA ASP A 90 -0.96 6.53 -21.36
C ASP A 90 0.15 7.19 -20.54
N ALA A 91 0.56 8.39 -20.95
CA ALA A 91 1.37 9.25 -20.09
C ALA A 91 0.48 9.88 -19.01
N VAL A 92 0.91 9.89 -17.76
CA VAL A 92 0.12 10.39 -16.63
C VAL A 92 0.96 11.29 -15.72
N ASP A 93 0.35 12.40 -15.25
CA ASP A 93 0.87 13.14 -14.10
C ASP A 93 0.43 12.43 -12.82
N VAL A 94 1.35 11.64 -12.25
CA VAL A 94 1.08 10.82 -11.06
C VAL A 94 0.74 11.69 -9.85
N VAL A 95 1.37 12.85 -9.71
CA VAL A 95 1.13 13.74 -8.55
C VAL A 95 -0.29 14.30 -8.57
N ALA A 96 -0.76 14.69 -9.75
CA ALA A 96 -2.12 15.19 -9.92
C ALA A 96 -3.18 14.07 -9.87
N ALA A 97 -2.81 12.84 -10.24
CA ALA A 97 -3.74 11.71 -10.33
C ALA A 97 -3.91 10.95 -9.00
N LEU A 98 -2.89 10.95 -8.14
CA LEU A 98 -2.96 10.26 -6.84
C LEU A 98 -3.89 10.99 -5.86
N PRO A 99 -4.59 10.24 -4.99
CA PRO A 99 -5.42 10.84 -3.95
C PRO A 99 -4.57 11.52 -2.87
N ASP A 100 -5.24 12.33 -2.03
CA ASP A 100 -4.64 12.98 -0.86
C ASP A 100 -3.96 11.94 0.08
N PRO A 101 -2.65 12.04 0.34
CA PRO A 101 -1.95 11.14 1.24
C PRO A 101 -2.48 11.17 2.69
N ALA A 102 -3.15 12.26 3.11
CA ALA A 102 -3.78 12.34 4.43
C ALA A 102 -4.94 11.34 4.60
N GLY A 103 -5.45 10.75 3.51
CA GLY A 103 -6.45 9.67 3.51
C GLY A 103 -5.89 8.30 3.85
N ALA A 104 -4.59 8.19 4.17
CA ALA A 104 -3.92 6.94 4.50
C ALA A 104 -3.15 7.02 5.83
N TRP A 105 -2.97 5.86 6.47
CA TRP A 105 -2.14 5.69 7.65
C TRP A 105 -1.30 4.43 7.51
N ILE A 106 -0.05 4.49 8.02
CA ILE A 106 0.92 3.41 8.00
C ILE A 106 1.45 3.21 9.42
N GLY A 107 1.32 2.00 9.94
CA GLY A 107 1.84 1.62 11.25
C GLY A 107 3.31 1.22 11.24
N GLU A 108 3.80 0.82 12.40
CA GLU A 108 5.15 0.30 12.56
C GLU A 108 5.29 -1.06 11.87
N VAL A 109 6.48 -1.30 11.32
CA VAL A 109 6.79 -2.57 10.65
C VAL A 109 7.00 -3.65 11.70
N GLU A 110 6.28 -4.74 11.59
CA GLU A 110 6.32 -5.90 12.48
C GLU A 110 7.02 -7.09 11.78
N PRO A 111 8.32 -7.34 12.05
CA PRO A 111 9.04 -8.48 11.49
C PRO A 111 8.39 -9.81 11.90
N ALA A 112 8.30 -10.76 10.97
CA ALA A 112 7.75 -12.10 11.24
C ALA A 112 8.71 -13.01 12.04
N ILE A 113 9.96 -12.59 12.22
CA ILE A 113 10.98 -13.25 13.03
C ILE A 113 11.68 -12.21 13.92
N ASP A 114 12.28 -12.65 14.98
CA ASP A 114 13.13 -11.82 15.83
C ASP A 114 14.62 -11.85 15.40
N ALA A 115 15.44 -11.05 16.07
CA ALA A 115 16.87 -10.94 15.81
C ALA A 115 17.63 -12.25 16.03
N ASP A 116 17.22 -13.05 17.04
CA ASP A 116 17.89 -14.32 17.37
C ASP A 116 17.65 -15.37 16.29
N ARG A 117 16.41 -15.46 15.79
CA ARG A 117 16.06 -16.36 14.69
C ARG A 117 16.77 -15.93 13.40
N TYR A 118 16.82 -14.63 13.12
CA TYR A 118 17.58 -14.13 11.97
C TYR A 118 19.06 -14.46 12.09
N ALA A 119 19.67 -14.27 13.27
CA ALA A 119 21.07 -14.60 13.51
C ALA A 119 21.36 -16.09 13.30
N ALA A 120 20.47 -16.97 13.76
CA ALA A 120 20.59 -18.41 13.53
C ALA A 120 20.53 -18.77 12.04
N GLN A 121 19.64 -18.14 11.27
CA GLN A 121 19.55 -18.32 9.81
C GLN A 121 20.80 -17.76 9.09
N CYS A 122 21.28 -16.59 9.51
CA CYS A 122 22.49 -15.96 8.97
C CYS A 122 23.73 -16.86 9.18
N ASN A 123 23.90 -17.42 10.37
CA ASN A 123 24.99 -18.35 10.65
C ASN A 123 24.95 -19.59 9.76
N ARG A 124 23.76 -20.14 9.45
CA ARG A 124 23.64 -21.25 8.49
C ARG A 124 24.11 -20.86 7.08
N VAL A 125 23.87 -19.62 6.65
CA VAL A 125 24.40 -19.11 5.38
C VAL A 125 25.92 -18.98 5.43
N LEU A 126 26.46 -18.46 6.54
CA LEU A 126 27.92 -18.33 6.76
C LEU A 126 28.61 -19.70 6.76
N ASP A 127 28.00 -20.72 7.35
CA ASP A 127 28.51 -22.11 7.33
C ASP A 127 28.62 -22.65 5.90
N LEU A 128 27.61 -22.38 5.04
CA LEU A 128 27.64 -22.77 3.62
C LEU A 128 28.71 -22.00 2.83
N ILE A 129 28.93 -20.72 3.16
CA ILE A 129 30.03 -19.92 2.56
C ILE A 129 31.38 -20.48 2.99
N ALA A 130 31.57 -20.77 4.28
CA ALA A 130 32.80 -21.37 4.81
C ALA A 130 33.09 -22.77 4.23
N ALA A 131 32.05 -23.55 3.93
CA ALA A 131 32.16 -24.84 3.26
C ALA A 131 32.48 -24.71 1.76
N GLY A 132 32.39 -23.51 1.17
CA GLY A 132 32.61 -23.27 -0.25
C GLY A 132 31.42 -23.62 -1.15
N ASP A 133 30.26 -23.89 -0.58
CA ASP A 133 29.03 -24.21 -1.33
C ASP A 133 28.50 -23.00 -2.11
N ILE A 134 28.58 -21.81 -1.52
CA ILE A 134 28.15 -20.53 -2.08
C ILE A 134 29.12 -19.41 -1.71
N TYR A 135 29.15 -18.35 -2.50
CA TYR A 135 29.94 -17.14 -2.18
C TYR A 135 29.11 -16.09 -1.46
N GLN A 136 27.80 -16.09 -1.74
CA GLN A 136 26.82 -15.14 -1.20
C GLN A 136 25.42 -15.75 -1.28
N ALA A 137 24.55 -15.38 -0.31
CA ALA A 137 23.11 -15.55 -0.44
C ALA A 137 22.37 -14.33 0.10
N ASN A 138 21.30 -13.93 -0.57
CA ASN A 138 20.40 -12.87 -0.07
C ASN A 138 19.39 -13.49 0.87
N LEU A 139 19.65 -13.39 2.20
CA LEU A 139 18.78 -13.93 3.25
C LEU A 139 17.64 -12.97 3.55
N THR A 140 16.40 -13.49 3.59
CA THR A 140 15.22 -12.66 3.73
C THR A 140 14.21 -13.18 4.76
N PHE A 141 13.35 -12.26 5.21
CA PHE A 141 12.19 -12.59 6.05
C PHE A 141 11.00 -11.71 5.70
N GLY A 142 9.81 -12.15 6.09
CA GLY A 142 8.58 -11.38 5.93
C GLY A 142 8.37 -10.41 7.08
N ALA A 143 7.61 -9.37 6.83
CA ALA A 143 7.10 -8.44 7.85
C ALA A 143 5.65 -8.08 7.53
N GLN A 144 4.90 -7.67 8.55
CA GLN A 144 3.57 -7.08 8.41
C GLN A 144 3.65 -5.59 8.66
N VAL A 145 2.83 -4.83 7.94
CA VAL A 145 2.74 -3.38 8.08
C VAL A 145 1.27 -3.04 8.27
N PRO A 146 0.84 -2.61 9.46
CA PRO A 146 -0.52 -2.13 9.66
C PRO A 146 -0.80 -0.93 8.75
N VAL A 147 -1.95 -0.95 8.07
CA VAL A 147 -2.33 0.10 7.12
C VAL A 147 -3.82 0.43 7.22
N ALA A 148 -4.16 1.69 6.90
CA ALA A 148 -5.55 2.12 6.72
C ALA A 148 -5.65 3.13 5.57
N GLY A 149 -6.80 3.17 4.92
CA GLY A 149 -7.06 4.02 3.76
C GLY A 149 -6.88 3.30 2.43
N HIS A 150 -7.06 4.05 1.35
CA HIS A 150 -6.96 3.51 -0.01
C HIS A 150 -5.50 3.21 -0.39
N PRO A 151 -5.18 2.10 -1.07
CA PRO A 151 -3.81 1.76 -1.48
C PRO A 151 -3.10 2.84 -2.28
N LEU A 152 -3.80 3.57 -3.16
CA LEU A 152 -3.23 4.71 -3.88
C LEU A 152 -2.86 5.88 -2.95
N ALA A 153 -3.59 6.09 -1.85
CA ALA A 153 -3.23 7.10 -0.85
C ALA A 153 -2.00 6.67 -0.02
N LEU A 154 -1.88 5.35 0.27
CA LEU A 154 -0.65 4.79 0.85
C LEU A 154 0.56 5.03 -0.06
N TYR A 155 0.41 4.73 -1.37
CA TYR A 155 1.46 5.00 -2.35
C TYR A 155 1.82 6.48 -2.42
N ALA A 156 0.81 7.36 -2.45
CA ALA A 156 1.00 8.82 -2.44
C ALA A 156 1.80 9.31 -1.22
N ALA A 157 1.53 8.73 -0.04
CA ALA A 157 2.23 9.07 1.20
C ALA A 157 3.72 8.65 1.19
N ILE A 158 4.01 7.45 0.63
CA ILE A 158 5.37 6.87 0.65
C ILE A 158 6.23 7.41 -0.50
N ARG A 159 5.63 7.71 -1.64
CA ARG A 159 6.29 8.08 -2.90
C ARG A 159 7.37 9.17 -2.76
N PRO A 160 7.12 10.31 -2.09
CA PRO A 160 8.11 11.38 -1.98
C PRO A 160 9.35 10.97 -1.18
N ARG A 161 9.18 10.16 -0.14
CA ARG A 161 10.29 9.70 0.71
C ARG A 161 11.13 8.63 0.03
N ALA A 162 10.51 7.72 -0.69
CA ALA A 162 11.21 6.68 -1.41
C ALA A 162 11.95 7.22 -2.63
N ALA A 163 11.40 8.22 -3.32
CA ALA A 163 11.94 8.82 -4.56
C ALA A 163 12.48 7.76 -5.53
N ALA A 164 11.72 6.68 -5.69
CA ALA A 164 12.14 5.49 -6.43
C ALA A 164 12.19 5.75 -7.95
N GLY A 165 13.26 5.29 -8.61
CA GLY A 165 13.38 5.42 -10.07
C GLY A 165 12.57 4.39 -10.87
N HIS A 166 12.18 3.30 -10.22
CA HIS A 166 11.49 2.16 -10.85
C HIS A 166 10.26 1.74 -10.03
N GLY A 167 9.46 2.74 -9.60
CA GLY A 167 8.21 2.50 -8.88
C GLY A 167 7.15 1.87 -9.78
N ALA A 168 6.21 1.15 -9.14
CA ALA A 168 5.03 0.62 -9.81
C ALA A 168 3.86 0.46 -8.84
N VAL A 169 2.64 0.61 -9.36
CA VAL A 169 1.41 0.17 -8.69
C VAL A 169 0.73 -0.83 -9.61
N VAL A 170 0.46 -2.04 -9.11
CA VAL A 170 -0.32 -3.05 -9.84
C VAL A 170 -1.61 -3.28 -9.08
N TRP A 171 -2.72 -3.11 -9.78
CA TRP A 171 -4.05 -3.53 -9.35
C TRP A 171 -4.51 -4.67 -10.24
N THR A 172 -4.64 -5.85 -9.69
CA THR A 172 -5.01 -7.06 -10.45
C THR A 172 -6.53 -7.28 -10.52
N GLY A 173 -7.32 -6.53 -9.75
CA GLY A 173 -8.73 -6.80 -9.45
C GLY A 173 -8.91 -7.55 -8.12
N GLU A 174 -7.86 -8.20 -7.61
CA GLU A 174 -7.86 -8.98 -6.37
C GLU A 174 -6.77 -8.50 -5.38
N ASP A 175 -5.62 -8.09 -5.89
CA ASP A 175 -4.44 -7.72 -5.12
C ASP A 175 -3.89 -6.35 -5.52
N TRP A 176 -3.41 -5.59 -4.54
CA TRP A 176 -2.64 -4.37 -4.70
C TRP A 176 -1.16 -4.63 -4.44
N ILE A 177 -0.32 -4.21 -5.35
CA ILE A 177 1.13 -4.27 -5.23
C ILE A 177 1.65 -2.83 -5.37
N LEU A 178 2.26 -2.30 -4.31
CA LEU A 178 2.82 -0.95 -4.25
C LEU A 178 4.33 -1.07 -4.18
N SER A 179 5.00 -0.95 -5.31
CA SER A 179 6.44 -1.10 -5.42
C SER A 179 7.12 0.26 -5.51
N LEU A 180 8.09 0.51 -4.65
CA LEU A 180 8.94 1.69 -4.65
C LEU A 180 10.41 1.28 -4.87
N SER A 181 10.59 0.42 -5.87
CA SER A 181 11.89 -0.16 -6.17
C SER A 181 12.90 0.87 -6.67
N PRO A 182 14.09 0.93 -6.06
CA PRO A 182 15.20 1.72 -6.57
C PRO A 182 15.98 1.03 -7.68
N GLU A 183 15.81 -0.31 -7.84
CA GLU A 183 16.70 -1.16 -8.62
C GLU A 183 16.08 -1.56 -9.96
N LEU A 184 16.80 -1.25 -11.04
CA LEU A 184 16.51 -1.77 -12.37
C LEU A 184 17.01 -3.21 -12.48
N PHE A 185 16.08 -4.14 -12.74
CA PHE A 185 16.45 -5.51 -13.07
C PHE A 185 17.07 -5.57 -14.47
N PHE A 186 16.32 -5.20 -15.50
CA PHE A 186 16.84 -4.93 -16.83
C PHE A 186 15.92 -4.02 -17.63
N ALA A 187 16.46 -3.37 -18.66
CA ALA A 187 15.70 -2.68 -19.70
C ALA A 187 16.22 -3.07 -21.08
N VAL A 188 15.31 -3.04 -22.07
CA VAL A 188 15.60 -3.27 -23.48
C VAL A 188 15.16 -2.02 -24.25
N ASP A 189 16.05 -1.53 -25.12
CA ASP A 189 15.81 -0.45 -26.07
C ASP A 189 16.29 -0.96 -27.44
N GLY A 190 15.35 -1.26 -28.32
CA GLY A 190 15.59 -2.01 -29.55
C GLY A 190 16.23 -3.37 -29.27
N ARG A 191 17.52 -3.51 -29.55
CA ARG A 191 18.29 -4.73 -29.24
C ARG A 191 19.27 -4.57 -28.10
N ARG A 192 19.43 -3.37 -27.59
CA ARG A 192 20.32 -3.09 -26.45
C ARG A 192 19.64 -3.46 -25.15
N ILE A 193 20.23 -4.39 -24.41
CA ILE A 193 19.82 -4.73 -23.05
C ILE A 193 20.78 -4.12 -22.03
N VAL A 194 20.25 -3.59 -20.94
CA VAL A 194 21.03 -3.03 -19.82
C VAL A 194 20.49 -3.57 -18.49
N THR A 195 21.40 -3.88 -17.57
CA THR A 195 21.09 -4.16 -16.16
C THR A 195 21.94 -3.24 -15.27
N ARG A 196 21.40 -2.81 -14.12
CA ARG A 196 22.07 -1.86 -13.23
C ARG A 196 22.07 -2.37 -11.78
N PRO A 197 22.91 -3.37 -11.46
CA PRO A 197 23.00 -3.90 -10.10
C PRO A 197 23.50 -2.83 -9.13
N MET A 198 22.92 -2.82 -7.94
CA MET A 198 23.20 -1.89 -6.85
C MET A 198 23.74 -2.68 -5.64
N LYS A 199 24.99 -2.42 -5.26
CA LYS A 199 25.60 -2.95 -4.02
C LYS A 199 26.51 -1.91 -3.43
N GLY A 200 26.49 -1.78 -2.11
CA GLY A 200 27.20 -0.74 -1.38
C GLY A 200 26.32 0.47 -1.12
N THR A 201 26.18 0.83 0.15
CA THR A 201 25.30 1.92 0.60
C THR A 201 26.01 2.74 1.68
N ALA A 202 25.90 4.06 1.62
CA ALA A 202 26.28 4.97 2.70
C ALA A 202 25.10 5.90 3.02
N ALA A 203 24.92 6.21 4.31
CA ALA A 203 23.91 7.17 4.75
C ALA A 203 24.27 8.59 4.28
N ARG A 204 23.27 9.43 4.01
CA ARG A 204 23.43 10.86 3.79
C ARG A 204 23.79 11.57 5.09
N ASP A 205 24.65 12.58 5.02
CA ASP A 205 24.95 13.46 6.15
C ASP A 205 24.37 14.86 5.90
N PRO A 206 23.73 15.50 6.92
CA PRO A 206 23.26 16.88 6.80
C PRO A 206 24.36 17.90 6.48
N ASP A 207 25.60 17.64 6.88
CA ASP A 207 26.77 18.46 6.53
C ASP A 207 27.24 18.12 5.11
N PRO A 208 27.22 19.08 4.15
CA PRO A 208 27.60 18.81 2.77
C PRO A 208 29.04 18.29 2.59
N VAL A 209 29.96 18.66 3.49
CA VAL A 209 31.38 18.23 3.42
C VAL A 209 31.50 16.76 3.82
N ARG A 210 30.84 16.37 4.92
CA ARG A 210 30.77 14.96 5.36
C ARG A 210 29.98 14.10 4.38
N ASP A 211 28.89 14.61 3.82
CA ASP A 211 28.10 13.93 2.80
C ASP A 211 28.92 13.61 1.54
N ALA A 212 29.67 14.60 1.05
CA ALA A 212 30.57 14.39 -0.08
C ALA A 212 31.75 13.46 0.25
N ALA A 213 32.23 13.43 1.51
CA ALA A 213 33.23 12.47 1.95
C ALA A 213 32.66 11.05 1.97
N ALA A 214 31.45 10.83 2.54
CA ALA A 214 30.78 9.53 2.56
C ALA A 214 30.59 8.96 1.14
N ALA A 215 30.22 9.80 0.17
CA ALA A 215 30.10 9.38 -1.23
C ALA A 215 31.46 8.96 -1.84
N ARG A 216 32.53 9.68 -1.56
CA ARG A 216 33.88 9.32 -2.03
C ARG A 216 34.40 8.04 -1.37
N ASP A 217 34.19 7.90 -0.06
CA ASP A 217 34.61 6.72 0.69
C ASP A 217 33.89 5.48 0.16
N LEU A 218 32.58 5.57 -0.07
CA LEU A 218 31.80 4.50 -0.70
C LEU A 218 32.35 4.11 -2.08
N ALA A 219 32.73 5.09 -2.91
CA ALA A 219 33.27 4.83 -4.24
C ALA A 219 34.63 4.12 -4.22
N THR A 220 35.39 4.22 -3.13
CA THR A 220 36.73 3.67 -3.01
C THR A 220 36.85 2.50 -2.03
N ASP A 221 35.79 2.20 -1.26
CA ASP A 221 35.78 1.12 -0.27
C ASP A 221 36.03 -0.24 -0.95
N PRO A 222 37.10 -0.96 -0.59
CA PRO A 222 37.48 -2.21 -1.24
C PRO A 222 36.42 -3.31 -1.07
N LYS A 223 35.75 -3.37 0.08
CA LYS A 223 34.71 -4.37 0.38
C LYS A 223 33.47 -4.12 -0.50
N GLN A 224 32.94 -2.90 -0.49
CA GLN A 224 31.76 -2.53 -1.28
C GLN A 224 32.00 -2.73 -2.79
N ARG A 225 33.21 -2.42 -3.26
CA ARG A 225 33.61 -2.67 -4.65
C ARG A 225 33.70 -4.16 -4.98
N ALA A 226 34.22 -4.99 -4.08
CA ALA A 226 34.30 -6.43 -4.28
C ALA A 226 32.91 -7.07 -4.36
N GLU A 227 32.00 -6.68 -3.46
CA GLU A 227 30.60 -7.12 -3.49
C GLU A 227 29.89 -6.70 -4.78
N ASN A 228 30.07 -5.44 -5.20
CA ASN A 228 29.49 -4.94 -6.44
C ASN A 228 30.04 -5.69 -7.67
N LEU A 229 31.35 -5.96 -7.71
CA LEU A 229 32.00 -6.69 -8.81
C LEU A 229 31.46 -8.12 -8.94
N MET A 230 31.24 -8.81 -7.82
CA MET A 230 30.69 -10.16 -7.82
C MET A 230 29.28 -10.20 -8.48
N ILE A 231 28.44 -9.19 -8.18
CA ILE A 231 27.12 -9.10 -8.83
C ILE A 231 27.23 -8.71 -10.29
N VAL A 232 28.16 -7.82 -10.64
CA VAL A 232 28.45 -7.49 -12.06
C VAL A 232 28.84 -8.73 -12.85
N ASP A 233 29.69 -9.61 -12.30
CA ASP A 233 30.10 -10.84 -12.99
C ASP A 233 28.92 -11.84 -13.12
N LEU A 234 28.06 -11.93 -12.11
CA LEU A 234 26.84 -12.71 -12.18
C LEU A 234 25.91 -12.20 -13.29
N MET A 235 25.69 -10.87 -13.37
CA MET A 235 24.87 -10.24 -14.42
C MET A 235 25.48 -10.41 -15.82
N ARG A 236 26.81 -10.33 -15.95
CA ARG A 236 27.51 -10.61 -17.21
C ARG A 236 27.27 -12.04 -17.68
N ASN A 237 27.36 -13.02 -16.77
CA ASN A 237 27.09 -14.41 -17.06
C ASN A 237 25.62 -14.61 -17.52
N ASP A 238 24.68 -14.04 -16.81
CA ASP A 238 23.26 -14.16 -17.14
C ASP A 238 22.96 -13.51 -18.52
N LEU A 239 23.43 -12.30 -18.78
CA LEU A 239 23.28 -11.62 -20.07
C LEU A 239 23.91 -12.39 -21.22
N SER A 240 25.05 -13.06 -21.00
CA SER A 240 25.73 -13.82 -22.06
C SER A 240 24.88 -14.93 -22.67
N ARG A 241 23.86 -15.42 -21.95
CA ARG A 241 22.96 -16.50 -22.40
C ARG A 241 21.97 -16.07 -23.47
N VAL A 242 21.70 -14.77 -23.60
CA VAL A 242 20.71 -14.20 -24.53
C VAL A 242 21.30 -13.17 -25.47
N SER A 243 22.59 -12.90 -25.38
CA SER A 243 23.24 -11.82 -26.13
C SER A 243 24.22 -12.32 -27.19
N VAL A 244 24.51 -11.48 -28.15
CA VAL A 244 25.53 -11.69 -29.16
C VAL A 244 26.89 -11.91 -28.47
N ALA A 245 27.60 -12.96 -28.89
CA ALA A 245 28.90 -13.29 -28.32
C ALA A 245 29.85 -12.09 -28.42
N GLY A 246 30.52 -11.76 -27.31
CA GLY A 246 31.44 -10.63 -27.22
C GLY A 246 30.76 -9.25 -27.17
N SER A 247 29.42 -9.13 -27.09
CA SER A 247 28.73 -7.83 -26.94
C SER A 247 28.59 -7.36 -25.49
N VAL A 248 28.77 -8.25 -24.50
CA VAL A 248 28.65 -7.90 -23.09
C VAL A 248 29.74 -6.93 -22.67
N ARG A 249 29.37 -5.78 -22.14
CA ARG A 249 30.26 -4.68 -21.69
C ARG A 249 29.86 -4.19 -20.29
N VAL A 250 30.82 -3.57 -19.61
CA VAL A 250 30.60 -2.87 -18.34
C VAL A 250 31.06 -1.42 -18.52
N PRO A 251 30.23 -0.56 -19.14
CA PRO A 251 30.63 0.81 -19.48
C PRO A 251 30.86 1.67 -18.24
N GLU A 252 30.10 1.41 -17.18
CA GLU A 252 30.20 2.16 -15.91
C GLU A 252 30.39 1.18 -14.76
N ARG A 253 31.38 1.45 -13.91
CA ARG A 253 31.67 0.67 -12.71
C ARG A 253 31.79 1.59 -11.52
N PHE A 254 31.19 1.18 -10.39
CA PHE A 254 31.36 1.85 -9.10
C PHE A 254 30.95 3.32 -9.12
N VAL A 255 29.89 3.65 -9.85
CA VAL A 255 29.32 5.00 -9.86
C VAL A 255 28.47 5.18 -8.61
N VAL A 256 28.67 6.29 -7.89
CA VAL A 256 27.84 6.62 -6.74
C VAL A 256 26.64 7.44 -7.21
N GLU A 257 25.45 6.90 -7.03
CA GLU A 257 24.18 7.61 -7.18
C GLU A 257 23.70 8.13 -5.82
N THR A 258 23.26 9.39 -5.80
CA THR A 258 22.77 10.04 -4.58
C THR A 258 21.25 10.06 -4.57
N TYR A 259 20.68 9.47 -3.54
CA TYR A 259 19.25 9.46 -3.24
C TYR A 259 18.95 10.38 -2.04
N PRO A 260 17.68 10.68 -1.74
CA PRO A 260 17.35 11.57 -0.62
C PRO A 260 17.91 11.13 0.74
N SER A 261 17.99 9.83 1.00
CA SER A 261 18.41 9.27 2.29
C SER A 261 19.74 8.51 2.26
N ILE A 262 20.26 8.16 1.08
CA ILE A 262 21.45 7.32 0.93
C ILE A 262 22.26 7.69 -0.32
N HIS A 263 23.56 7.35 -0.30
CA HIS A 263 24.39 7.14 -1.48
C HIS A 263 24.42 5.65 -1.80
N GLN A 264 24.37 5.29 -3.08
CA GLN A 264 24.34 3.91 -3.55
C GLN A 264 25.42 3.67 -4.62
N LEU A 265 26.18 2.60 -4.47
CA LEU A 265 27.16 2.20 -5.47
C LEU A 265 26.49 1.36 -6.56
N VAL A 266 26.60 1.80 -7.81
CA VAL A 266 25.94 1.22 -8.98
C VAL A 266 26.96 0.89 -10.06
N SER A 267 26.74 -0.20 -10.76
CA SER A 267 27.45 -0.52 -12.02
C SER A 267 26.46 -0.80 -13.13
N SER A 268 26.84 -0.54 -14.36
CA SER A 268 26.01 -0.82 -15.54
C SER A 268 26.61 -1.94 -16.36
N VAL A 269 25.82 -2.98 -16.69
CA VAL A 269 26.20 -4.04 -17.63
C VAL A 269 25.29 -3.95 -18.83
N THR A 270 25.85 -3.90 -20.02
CA THR A 270 25.11 -3.78 -21.29
C THR A 270 25.48 -4.92 -22.23
N ALA A 271 24.53 -5.30 -23.10
CA ALA A 271 24.77 -6.25 -24.16
C ALA A 271 23.83 -5.99 -25.35
N GLU A 272 24.04 -6.70 -26.44
CA GLU A 272 23.14 -6.73 -27.60
C GLU A 272 22.41 -8.07 -27.64
N LEU A 273 21.08 -8.07 -27.60
CA LEU A 273 20.28 -9.29 -27.70
C LEU A 273 20.52 -9.99 -29.04
N LEU A 274 20.52 -11.32 -29.02
CA LEU A 274 20.51 -12.13 -30.23
C LEU A 274 19.30 -11.73 -31.10
N PRO A 275 19.42 -11.76 -32.46
CA PRO A 275 18.30 -11.44 -33.36
C PRO A 275 17.05 -12.32 -33.18
N THR A 276 17.24 -13.52 -32.62
CA THR A 276 16.17 -14.50 -32.35
C THR A 276 15.59 -14.39 -30.94
N LYS A 277 16.05 -13.43 -30.12
CA LYS A 277 15.66 -13.25 -28.73
C LYS A 277 14.94 -11.93 -28.54
N ASN A 278 13.90 -11.94 -27.71
CA ASN A 278 13.12 -10.77 -27.30
C ASN A 278 13.22 -10.51 -25.79
N ALA A 279 12.47 -9.51 -25.31
CA ALA A 279 12.47 -9.14 -23.89
C ALA A 279 11.91 -10.25 -22.98
N VAL A 280 11.00 -11.12 -23.46
CA VAL A 280 10.48 -12.27 -22.70
C VAL A 280 11.56 -13.33 -22.53
N ASP A 281 12.34 -13.60 -23.59
CA ASP A 281 13.51 -14.49 -23.49
C ASP A 281 14.54 -13.96 -22.49
N ALA A 282 14.77 -12.65 -22.49
CA ALA A 282 15.66 -12.00 -21.53
C ALA A 282 15.11 -12.17 -20.09
N LEU A 283 13.83 -11.91 -19.88
CA LEU A 283 13.17 -12.12 -18.60
C LEU A 283 13.35 -13.56 -18.11
N ALA A 284 13.04 -14.55 -18.94
CA ALA A 284 13.16 -15.98 -18.60
C ALA A 284 14.61 -16.39 -18.28
N ALA A 285 15.60 -15.85 -19.00
CA ALA A 285 16.99 -16.21 -18.81
C ALA A 285 17.64 -15.57 -17.58
N LEU A 286 17.26 -14.33 -17.25
CA LEU A 286 17.85 -13.59 -16.14
C LEU A 286 17.14 -13.87 -14.80
N PHE A 287 15.87 -14.26 -14.83
CA PHE A 287 15.04 -14.43 -13.63
C PHE A 287 15.35 -15.70 -12.83
N PRO A 288 15.30 -15.66 -11.49
CA PRO A 288 15.28 -14.45 -10.65
C PRO A 288 16.58 -13.66 -10.71
N CYS A 289 16.50 -12.35 -10.41
CA CYS A 289 17.67 -11.46 -10.45
C CYS A 289 18.81 -11.97 -9.55
N GLY A 290 20.04 -11.90 -10.04
CA GLY A 290 21.21 -12.37 -9.30
C GLY A 290 21.47 -11.60 -8.01
N SER A 291 21.17 -10.28 -7.99
CA SER A 291 21.39 -9.42 -6.81
C SER A 291 20.58 -9.83 -5.58
N ILE A 292 19.43 -10.51 -5.80
CA ILE A 292 18.51 -10.93 -4.72
C ILE A 292 18.49 -12.45 -4.52
N THR A 293 19.32 -13.20 -5.21
CA THR A 293 19.52 -14.63 -5.03
C THR A 293 20.86 -14.92 -4.37
N GLY A 294 21.90 -15.06 -5.11
CA GLY A 294 23.27 -15.31 -4.65
C GLY A 294 24.12 -15.98 -5.73
N ALA A 295 25.32 -16.36 -5.35
CA ALA A 295 26.30 -16.94 -6.26
C ALA A 295 26.90 -18.24 -5.69
N PRO A 296 26.92 -19.36 -6.43
CA PRO A 296 26.24 -19.63 -7.71
C PRO A 296 24.69 -19.62 -7.58
N LYS A 297 23.97 -19.06 -8.55
CA LYS A 297 22.52 -18.78 -8.45
C LYS A 297 21.70 -19.98 -7.97
N LYS A 298 21.77 -21.12 -8.66
CA LYS A 298 20.98 -22.31 -8.30
C LYS A 298 21.26 -22.79 -6.88
N ARG A 299 22.53 -22.95 -6.51
CA ARG A 299 22.90 -23.42 -5.17
C ARG A 299 22.47 -22.45 -4.06
N ALA A 300 22.58 -21.15 -4.30
CA ALA A 300 22.08 -20.13 -3.39
C ALA A 300 20.54 -20.20 -3.23
N MET A 301 19.80 -20.43 -4.31
CA MET A 301 18.32 -20.58 -4.24
C MET A 301 17.92 -21.83 -3.47
N GLU A 302 18.62 -22.96 -3.62
CA GLU A 302 18.41 -24.19 -2.82
C GLU A 302 18.66 -23.93 -1.33
N ALA A 303 19.76 -23.24 -1.00
CA ALA A 303 20.11 -22.87 0.37
C ALA A 303 19.06 -21.94 0.99
N ILE A 304 18.64 -20.91 0.25
CA ILE A 304 17.59 -19.95 0.66
C ILE A 304 16.29 -20.68 0.99
N ASP A 305 15.83 -21.58 0.11
CA ASP A 305 14.59 -22.34 0.35
C ASP A 305 14.68 -23.18 1.65
N GLY A 306 15.80 -23.87 1.85
CA GLY A 306 16.02 -24.68 3.05
C GLY A 306 16.18 -23.89 4.34
N ILE A 307 16.64 -22.63 4.27
CA ILE A 307 16.89 -21.77 5.43
C ILE A 307 15.67 -20.92 5.78
N GLU A 308 15.07 -20.25 4.81
CA GLU A 308 13.92 -19.35 5.01
C GLU A 308 12.63 -20.12 5.31
N GLY A 309 12.42 -21.26 4.66
CA GLY A 309 11.28 -22.15 4.89
C GLY A 309 9.92 -21.55 4.51
N ARG A 310 9.87 -20.51 3.68
CA ARG A 310 8.67 -19.75 3.27
C ARG A 310 8.71 -19.34 1.82
N ALA A 311 7.56 -19.03 1.22
CA ALA A 311 7.50 -18.32 -0.05
C ALA A 311 7.86 -16.84 0.14
N ARG A 312 8.57 -16.26 -0.83
CA ARG A 312 8.89 -14.83 -0.88
C ARG A 312 7.77 -14.02 -1.54
N GLY A 313 7.00 -14.65 -2.44
CA GLY A 313 5.91 -14.03 -3.18
C GLY A 313 6.41 -12.96 -4.15
N ILE A 314 5.72 -11.81 -4.15
CA ILE A 314 6.09 -10.65 -4.99
C ILE A 314 7.48 -10.12 -4.62
N TYR A 315 7.83 -10.16 -3.35
CA TYR A 315 9.13 -9.68 -2.90
C TYR A 315 10.26 -10.47 -3.55
N THR A 316 11.27 -9.76 -4.06
CA THR A 316 12.38 -10.32 -4.87
C THR A 316 11.95 -10.97 -6.20
N GLY A 317 10.71 -10.75 -6.63
CA GLY A 317 10.25 -10.99 -7.97
C GLY A 317 10.64 -9.86 -8.94
N ALA A 318 9.89 -9.70 -10.03
CA ALA A 318 10.08 -8.64 -10.99
C ALA A 318 8.73 -8.02 -11.39
N ILE A 319 8.68 -6.69 -11.51
CA ILE A 319 7.52 -5.96 -12.01
C ILE A 319 7.97 -5.13 -13.19
N GLY A 320 7.25 -5.21 -14.32
CA GLY A 320 7.69 -4.51 -15.52
C GLY A 320 6.67 -4.52 -16.65
N TRP A 321 7.11 -3.97 -17.76
CA TRP A 321 6.36 -3.86 -19.00
C TRP A 321 7.23 -4.20 -20.20
N ILE A 322 6.57 -4.64 -21.26
CA ILE A 322 7.13 -4.78 -22.63
C ILE A 322 6.10 -4.14 -23.55
N ASP A 323 6.51 -3.19 -24.39
CA ASP A 323 5.61 -2.58 -25.36
C ASP A 323 5.56 -3.39 -26.68
N GLY A 324 4.60 -3.02 -27.55
CA GLY A 324 4.42 -3.70 -28.84
C GLY A 324 5.60 -3.51 -29.81
N GLY A 325 6.54 -2.61 -29.54
CA GLY A 325 7.80 -2.45 -30.26
C GLY A 325 8.92 -3.37 -29.78
N GLY A 326 8.73 -4.02 -28.62
CA GLY A 326 9.72 -4.89 -27.98
C GLY A 326 10.62 -4.20 -26.94
N ASP A 327 10.47 -2.89 -26.72
CA ASP A 327 11.14 -2.19 -25.63
C ASP A 327 10.57 -2.63 -24.30
N ALA A 328 11.41 -2.71 -23.27
CA ALA A 328 11.01 -3.26 -21.98
C ALA A 328 11.73 -2.60 -20.81
N SER A 329 11.08 -2.62 -19.65
CA SER A 329 11.73 -2.24 -18.38
C SER A 329 11.12 -3.06 -17.25
N PHE A 330 11.98 -3.72 -16.46
CA PHE A 330 11.62 -4.49 -15.28
C PHE A 330 12.43 -4.00 -14.07
N ASN A 331 11.77 -3.88 -12.93
CA ASN A 331 12.43 -3.66 -11.66
C ASN A 331 12.65 -4.98 -10.90
N VAL A 332 13.51 -4.94 -9.90
CA VAL A 332 13.53 -5.96 -8.84
C VAL A 332 12.48 -5.56 -7.81
N ALA A 333 11.51 -6.42 -7.50
CA ALA A 333 10.42 -6.10 -6.58
C ALA A 333 10.89 -6.10 -5.12
N ILE A 334 11.64 -5.06 -4.74
CA ILE A 334 12.04 -4.73 -3.37
C ILE A 334 11.38 -3.43 -2.94
N ARG A 335 11.32 -3.14 -1.64
CA ARG A 335 10.52 -2.02 -1.09
C ARG A 335 9.10 -2.04 -1.63
N THR A 336 8.49 -3.20 -1.58
CA THR A 336 7.21 -3.49 -2.20
C THR A 336 6.23 -3.98 -1.14
N LEU A 337 5.09 -3.31 -1.04
CA LEU A 337 3.96 -3.71 -0.21
C LEU A 337 2.99 -4.51 -1.06
N HIS A 338 2.48 -5.60 -0.51
CA HIS A 338 1.41 -6.40 -1.11
C HIS A 338 0.23 -6.46 -0.13
N LEU A 339 -0.97 -6.12 -0.59
CA LEU A 339 -2.18 -6.09 0.24
C LEU A 339 -3.43 -6.41 -0.58
N ARG A 340 -4.45 -6.99 0.08
CA ARG A 340 -5.79 -7.19 -0.49
C ARG A 340 -6.70 -6.01 -0.16
N PRO A 341 -7.75 -5.78 -0.96
CA PRO A 341 -8.75 -4.77 -0.66
C PRO A 341 -9.30 -4.93 0.76
N GLY A 342 -9.38 -3.83 1.50
CA GLY A 342 -9.89 -3.83 2.88
C GLY A 342 -8.98 -4.46 3.92
N ALA A 343 -7.81 -4.99 3.55
CA ALA A 343 -6.85 -5.55 4.50
C ALA A 343 -6.39 -4.48 5.50
N ALA A 344 -6.25 -4.90 6.77
CA ALA A 344 -5.70 -4.06 7.83
C ALA A 344 -4.17 -4.07 7.88
N GLN A 345 -3.54 -4.97 7.13
CA GLN A 345 -2.09 -5.14 7.06
C GLN A 345 -1.66 -5.38 5.63
N ALA A 346 -0.51 -4.82 5.26
CA ALA A 346 0.23 -5.14 4.07
C ALA A 346 1.41 -6.07 4.40
N THR A 347 1.77 -6.96 3.49
CA THR A 347 3.00 -7.75 3.62
C THR A 347 4.18 -7.00 3.00
N LEU A 348 5.33 -7.10 3.65
CA LEU A 348 6.60 -6.52 3.22
C LEU A 348 7.68 -7.60 3.32
N GLY A 349 8.55 -7.68 2.33
CA GLY A 349 9.78 -8.49 2.43
C GLY A 349 10.97 -7.62 2.82
N LEU A 350 11.84 -8.14 3.68
CA LEU A 350 13.10 -7.53 4.11
C LEU A 350 14.22 -8.55 3.98
N GLY A 351 15.44 -8.08 3.79
CA GLY A 351 16.60 -8.98 3.69
C GLY A 351 17.91 -8.24 3.39
N SER A 352 19.02 -8.98 3.52
CA SER A 352 20.36 -8.50 3.18
C SER A 352 21.19 -9.60 2.50
N GLY A 353 22.22 -9.18 1.81
CA GLY A 353 23.15 -10.09 1.13
C GLY A 353 24.25 -10.56 2.08
N ILE A 354 24.21 -11.82 2.49
CA ILE A 354 25.19 -12.40 3.41
C ILE A 354 26.43 -12.83 2.64
N VAL A 355 27.58 -12.33 3.08
CA VAL A 355 28.93 -12.66 2.59
C VAL A 355 29.82 -13.12 3.75
N ALA A 356 31.04 -13.58 3.46
CA ALA A 356 31.92 -14.17 4.48
C ALA A 356 32.20 -13.25 5.69
N ASP A 357 32.21 -11.94 5.48
CA ASP A 357 32.47 -10.94 6.54
C ASP A 357 31.20 -10.41 7.22
N SER A 358 30.03 -10.93 6.85
CA SER A 358 28.75 -10.49 7.42
C SER A 358 28.64 -10.83 8.90
N ARG A 359 28.08 -9.89 9.67
CA ARG A 359 27.81 -10.05 11.10
C ARG A 359 26.30 -9.99 11.35
N PRO A 360 25.71 -11.03 11.92
CA PRO A 360 24.25 -11.14 12.05
C PRO A 360 23.57 -9.90 12.67
N PRO A 361 24.08 -9.24 13.73
CA PRO A 361 23.44 -8.04 14.27
C PRO A 361 23.47 -6.84 13.31
N GLU A 362 24.55 -6.68 12.54
CA GLU A 362 24.69 -5.60 11.57
C GLU A 362 23.73 -5.81 10.40
N GLU A 363 23.65 -7.03 9.89
CA GLU A 363 22.71 -7.42 8.81
C GLU A 363 21.25 -7.27 9.23
N TRP A 364 20.92 -7.62 10.48
CA TRP A 364 19.59 -7.38 11.03
C TRP A 364 19.22 -5.88 11.02
N CYS A 365 20.11 -5.03 11.52
CA CYS A 365 19.92 -3.58 11.50
C CYS A 365 19.79 -3.04 10.07
N GLU A 366 20.55 -3.57 9.10
CA GLU A 366 20.44 -3.22 7.69
C GLU A 366 19.07 -3.60 7.12
N CYS A 367 18.57 -4.80 7.43
CA CYS A 367 17.24 -5.23 7.00
C CYS A 367 16.16 -4.27 7.49
N LEU A 368 16.17 -3.91 8.78
CA LEU A 368 15.21 -2.97 9.36
C LEU A 368 15.37 -1.56 8.77
N ALA A 369 16.61 -1.12 8.51
CA ALA A 369 16.85 0.18 7.88
C ALA A 369 16.26 0.27 6.46
N LYS A 370 16.15 -0.83 5.74
CA LYS A 370 15.50 -0.90 4.41
C LYS A 370 14.00 -0.64 4.47
N ALA A 371 13.36 -0.78 5.63
CA ALA A 371 11.95 -0.45 5.82
C ALA A 371 11.69 1.05 6.07
N ARG A 372 12.72 1.87 6.31
CA ARG A 372 12.58 3.30 6.65
C ARG A 372 11.94 4.16 5.55
N PHE A 373 11.74 3.64 4.36
CA PHE A 373 10.96 4.33 3.33
C PHE A 373 9.48 4.48 3.74
N LEU A 374 9.01 3.70 4.71
CA LEU A 374 7.68 3.77 5.32
C LEU A 374 7.58 4.79 6.47
N ASP A 375 8.71 5.36 6.95
CA ASP A 375 8.72 6.38 8.01
C ASP A 375 8.22 7.72 7.45
N VAL A 376 6.96 7.80 7.09
CA VAL A 376 6.33 8.99 6.53
C VAL A 376 5.61 9.79 7.63
N PRO A 377 5.47 11.12 7.46
CA PRO A 377 4.66 11.92 8.37
C PRO A 377 3.23 11.36 8.44
N GLN A 378 2.80 11.01 9.65
CA GLN A 378 1.45 10.51 9.86
C GLN A 378 0.44 11.65 10.04
N PRO A 379 -0.81 11.49 9.57
CA PRO A 379 -1.87 12.45 9.84
C PRO A 379 -2.01 12.68 11.36
N ARG A 380 -2.09 13.95 11.78
CA ARG A 380 -2.24 14.33 13.20
C ARG A 380 -3.71 14.57 13.50
N PHE A 381 -4.28 13.68 14.28
CA PHE A 381 -5.66 13.81 14.78
C PHE A 381 -5.81 12.98 16.07
N ASP A 382 -6.87 13.28 16.81
CA ASP A 382 -7.36 12.46 17.91
C ASP A 382 -8.59 11.67 17.45
N LEU A 383 -8.83 10.51 18.05
CA LEU A 383 -10.10 9.81 17.89
C LEU A 383 -11.16 10.49 18.76
N VAL A 384 -12.37 10.58 18.24
CA VAL A 384 -13.45 11.35 18.88
C VAL A 384 -14.67 10.48 19.08
N GLU A 385 -15.22 10.53 20.29
CA GLU A 385 -16.58 10.07 20.57
C GLU A 385 -17.47 11.21 21.05
N THR A 386 -18.76 11.17 20.71
CA THR A 386 -19.73 12.18 21.14
C THR A 386 -21.00 11.47 21.55
N MET A 387 -21.35 11.61 22.82
CA MET A 387 -22.37 10.82 23.52
C MET A 387 -23.40 11.74 24.18
N ALA A 388 -24.64 11.28 24.31
CA ALA A 388 -25.62 11.90 25.17
C ALA A 388 -25.51 11.30 26.57
N PHE A 389 -25.68 12.14 27.57
CA PHE A 389 -25.78 11.74 28.97
C PHE A 389 -27.10 12.23 29.57
N ASP A 390 -27.77 11.35 30.30
CA ASP A 390 -28.91 11.67 31.14
C ASP A 390 -28.58 11.32 32.59
N PRO A 391 -28.94 12.19 33.60
CA PRO A 391 -28.65 11.92 34.99
C PRO A 391 -29.28 10.63 35.57
N LEU A 392 -30.36 10.14 34.98
CA LEU A 392 -31.06 8.92 35.43
C LEU A 392 -30.58 7.67 34.67
N ASP A 393 -30.39 7.81 33.38
CA ASP A 393 -30.10 6.68 32.49
C ASP A 393 -28.60 6.51 32.17
N GLY A 394 -27.78 7.52 32.51
CA GLY A 394 -26.33 7.51 32.24
C GLY A 394 -25.98 7.89 30.79
N ILE A 395 -24.87 7.36 30.28
CA ILE A 395 -24.40 7.62 28.91
C ILE A 395 -25.12 6.71 27.94
N ALA A 396 -25.86 7.29 27.01
CA ALA A 396 -26.58 6.54 25.96
C ALA A 396 -25.60 5.78 25.04
N LEU A 397 -25.94 4.52 24.75
CA LEU A 397 -25.19 3.64 23.82
C LEU A 397 -23.68 3.54 24.13
N LEU A 398 -23.29 3.63 25.40
CA LEU A 398 -21.89 3.65 25.85
C LEU A 398 -21.08 2.49 25.26
N GLU A 399 -21.62 1.26 25.24
CA GLU A 399 -20.91 0.09 24.73
C GLU A 399 -20.59 0.20 23.22
N GLY A 400 -21.52 0.72 22.44
CA GLY A 400 -21.30 0.99 21.02
C GLY A 400 -20.21 2.03 20.78
N HIS A 401 -20.16 3.08 21.58
CA HIS A 401 -19.11 4.10 21.52
C HIS A 401 -17.74 3.53 21.88
N ILE A 402 -17.66 2.76 22.97
CA ILE A 402 -16.40 2.10 23.38
C ILE A 402 -15.95 1.07 22.35
N ALA A 403 -16.85 0.30 21.75
CA ALA A 403 -16.52 -0.67 20.71
C ALA A 403 -15.95 0.01 19.46
N ARG A 404 -16.57 1.09 18.97
CA ARG A 404 -16.06 1.85 17.82
C ARG A 404 -14.71 2.50 18.10
N LEU A 405 -14.54 3.09 19.30
CA LEU A 405 -13.27 3.67 19.71
C LEU A 405 -12.16 2.61 19.78
N THR A 406 -12.46 1.42 20.35
CA THR A 406 -11.54 0.27 20.43
C THR A 406 -11.07 -0.15 19.03
N GLU A 407 -12.01 -0.32 18.10
CA GLU A 407 -11.67 -0.75 16.74
C GLU A 407 -10.84 0.32 16.00
N SER A 408 -11.22 1.60 16.11
CA SER A 408 -10.45 2.69 15.51
C SER A 408 -9.05 2.81 16.12
N ALA A 409 -8.91 2.68 17.45
CA ALA A 409 -7.64 2.72 18.14
C ALA A 409 -6.73 1.57 17.70
N ARG A 410 -7.25 0.35 17.70
CA ARG A 410 -6.52 -0.84 17.24
C ARG A 410 -6.05 -0.68 15.79
N ARG A 411 -6.94 -0.24 14.89
CA ARG A 411 -6.65 -0.13 13.45
C ARG A 411 -5.65 0.97 13.12
N LEU A 412 -5.61 2.05 13.90
CA LEU A 412 -4.76 3.22 13.65
C LEU A 412 -3.57 3.34 14.62
N GLY A 413 -3.31 2.31 15.41
CA GLY A 413 -2.16 2.25 16.32
C GLY A 413 -2.21 3.27 17.47
N PHE A 414 -3.41 3.54 18.01
CA PHE A 414 -3.58 4.34 19.23
C PHE A 414 -3.47 3.46 20.47
N ALA A 415 -2.76 3.92 21.47
CA ALA A 415 -2.83 3.30 22.79
C ALA A 415 -4.24 3.49 23.36
N PHE A 416 -4.87 2.40 23.81
CA PHE A 416 -6.24 2.47 24.33
C PHE A 416 -6.44 1.52 25.50
N ASP A 417 -6.95 2.07 26.60
CA ASP A 417 -7.39 1.33 27.77
C ASP A 417 -8.90 1.56 27.99
N ARG A 418 -9.67 0.49 27.79
CA ARG A 418 -11.13 0.49 27.95
C ARG A 418 -11.57 0.83 29.39
N HIS A 419 -10.83 0.36 30.40
CA HIS A 419 -11.18 0.59 31.81
C HIS A 419 -10.86 2.03 32.22
N ALA A 420 -9.68 2.53 31.85
CA ALA A 420 -9.32 3.92 32.07
C ALA A 420 -10.31 4.87 31.38
N THR A 421 -10.71 4.58 30.15
CA THR A 421 -11.71 5.38 29.41
C THR A 421 -13.05 5.44 30.13
N ARG A 422 -13.54 4.32 30.67
CA ARG A 422 -14.79 4.28 31.44
C ARG A 422 -14.68 5.08 32.74
N ASN A 423 -13.56 4.98 33.44
CA ASN A 423 -13.31 5.72 34.67
C ASN A 423 -13.31 7.23 34.40
N GLU A 424 -12.65 7.69 33.33
CA GLU A 424 -12.66 9.11 32.93
C GLU A 424 -14.07 9.60 32.58
N LEU A 425 -14.85 8.81 31.83
CA LEU A 425 -16.25 9.14 31.54
C LEU A 425 -17.10 9.19 32.79
N GLN A 426 -16.94 8.25 33.71
CA GLN A 426 -17.64 8.23 34.99
C GLN A 426 -17.26 9.45 35.85
N ALA A 427 -15.97 9.78 35.93
CA ALA A 427 -15.49 10.95 36.66
C ALA A 427 -16.06 12.27 36.10
N ALA A 428 -16.10 12.39 34.77
CA ALA A 428 -16.64 13.58 34.10
C ALA A 428 -18.15 13.73 34.27
N THR A 429 -18.91 12.63 34.45
CA THR A 429 -20.38 12.65 34.52
C THR A 429 -20.93 12.59 35.96
N PHE A 430 -20.14 12.18 36.95
CA PHE A 430 -20.58 11.93 38.35
C PHE A 430 -21.34 13.08 38.99
N ARG A 431 -20.98 14.35 38.70
CA ARG A 431 -21.60 15.53 39.28
C ARG A 431 -22.67 16.19 38.42
N LEU A 432 -22.91 15.68 37.24
CA LEU A 432 -23.88 16.27 36.30
C LEU A 432 -25.31 16.02 36.80
N ARG A 433 -26.14 17.08 36.74
CA ARG A 433 -27.54 17.09 37.18
C ARG A 433 -28.53 17.37 36.04
N HIS A 434 -27.99 17.63 34.84
CA HIS A 434 -28.78 17.95 33.66
C HIS A 434 -28.32 17.13 32.47
N PRO A 435 -29.20 16.83 31.51
CA PRO A 435 -28.83 16.18 30.23
C PRO A 435 -27.70 16.96 29.55
N SER A 436 -26.67 16.23 29.14
CA SER A 436 -25.43 16.83 28.66
C SER A 436 -24.89 16.08 27.44
N ARG A 437 -24.16 16.79 26.60
CA ARG A 437 -23.35 16.20 25.53
C ARG A 437 -21.93 16.00 26.03
N ILE A 438 -21.47 14.77 25.99
CA ILE A 438 -20.11 14.36 26.36
C ILE A 438 -19.30 14.17 25.09
N ARG A 439 -18.19 14.87 24.97
CA ARG A 439 -17.23 14.68 23.87
C ARG A 439 -15.91 14.16 24.45
N LEU A 440 -15.53 12.95 24.05
CA LEU A 440 -14.27 12.32 24.41
C LEU A 440 -13.31 12.46 23.24
N LEU A 441 -12.05 12.84 23.53
CA LEU A 441 -10.92 12.81 22.60
C LEU A 441 -9.89 11.83 23.16
N LEU A 442 -9.42 10.92 22.31
CA LEU A 442 -8.33 9.99 22.61
C LEU A 442 -7.13 10.35 21.74
N SER A 443 -6.03 10.73 22.35
CA SER A 443 -4.78 10.98 21.66
C SER A 443 -4.07 9.66 21.30
N ARG A 444 -3.12 9.71 20.39
CA ARG A 444 -2.33 8.53 19.99
C ARG A 444 -1.59 7.88 21.17
N SER A 445 -1.15 8.66 22.14
CA SER A 445 -0.47 8.16 23.35
C SER A 445 -1.39 7.51 24.39
N GLY A 446 -2.72 7.52 24.15
CA GLY A 446 -3.71 7.03 25.10
C GLY A 446 -4.22 8.07 26.09
N ALA A 447 -3.74 9.33 26.03
CA ALA A 447 -4.28 10.39 26.87
C ALA A 447 -5.72 10.73 26.43
N ILE A 448 -6.61 10.90 27.43
CA ILE A 448 -8.03 11.15 27.24
C ILE A 448 -8.34 12.57 27.70
N ALA A 449 -9.13 13.28 26.90
CA ALA A 449 -9.76 14.54 27.31
C ALA A 449 -11.28 14.40 27.15
N VAL A 450 -12.03 14.92 28.11
CA VAL A 450 -13.51 14.91 28.12
C VAL A 450 -14.02 16.34 28.20
N ASP A 451 -14.83 16.74 27.21
CA ASP A 451 -15.54 18.02 27.20
C ASP A 451 -17.03 17.78 27.42
N VAL A 452 -17.64 18.60 28.29
CA VAL A 452 -19.05 18.50 28.67
C VAL A 452 -19.77 19.79 28.35
N THR A 453 -20.84 19.70 27.57
CA THR A 453 -21.68 20.83 27.18
C THR A 453 -23.18 20.47 27.34
N PRO A 454 -24.08 21.44 27.42
CA PRO A 454 -25.50 21.15 27.44
C PRO A 454 -25.94 20.31 26.23
N LEU A 455 -26.89 19.39 26.45
CA LEU A 455 -27.46 18.61 25.37
C LEU A 455 -28.19 19.54 24.37
N PRO A 456 -27.97 19.43 23.08
CA PRO A 456 -28.66 20.27 22.08
C PRO A 456 -30.17 20.04 22.12
N THR A 457 -30.95 21.10 22.06
CA THR A 457 -32.41 21.02 21.97
C THR A 457 -32.83 20.33 20.66
N PRO A 458 -33.75 19.34 20.71
CA PRO A 458 -34.31 18.75 19.51
C PRO A 458 -35.01 19.80 18.63
N PRO A 459 -34.90 19.73 17.30
CA PRO A 459 -35.62 20.64 16.40
C PRO A 459 -37.13 20.40 16.48
N ALA A 460 -37.91 21.47 16.34
CA ALA A 460 -39.37 21.42 16.48
C ALA A 460 -40.12 20.79 15.28
N GLY A 461 -39.43 20.46 14.19
CA GLY A 461 -40.05 19.89 12.98
C GLY A 461 -39.00 19.39 11.99
N PRO A 462 -39.39 19.03 10.76
CA PRO A 462 -38.49 18.55 9.74
C PRO A 462 -37.39 19.58 9.44
N VAL A 463 -36.12 19.14 9.53
CA VAL A 463 -34.97 20.02 9.28
C VAL A 463 -34.63 20.07 7.79
N PRO A 464 -34.25 21.25 7.25
CA PRO A 464 -33.80 21.38 5.87
C PRO A 464 -32.38 20.81 5.71
N VAL A 465 -32.18 19.97 4.67
CA VAL A 465 -30.92 19.29 4.40
C VAL A 465 -30.48 19.57 2.96
N ALA A 466 -29.24 20.01 2.79
CA ALA A 466 -28.60 20.20 1.49
C ALA A 466 -27.99 18.89 0.98
N VAL A 467 -27.71 18.83 -0.33
CA VAL A 467 -27.02 17.72 -0.98
C VAL A 467 -25.73 18.21 -1.60
N ALA A 468 -24.65 17.45 -1.44
CA ALA A 468 -23.36 17.69 -2.07
C ALA A 468 -22.66 16.40 -2.47
N PRO A 469 -21.72 16.42 -3.41
CA PRO A 469 -20.85 15.27 -3.67
C PRO A 469 -20.02 14.92 -2.45
N LEU A 470 -19.75 13.62 -2.26
CA LEU A 470 -18.84 13.15 -1.19
C LEU A 470 -17.46 13.79 -1.38
N PRO A 471 -16.93 14.52 -0.38
CA PRO A 471 -15.71 15.33 -0.56
C PRO A 471 -14.41 14.51 -0.66
N LEU A 472 -14.46 13.24 -0.27
CA LEU A 472 -13.32 12.32 -0.27
C LEU A 472 -13.70 10.99 -0.94
N ALA A 473 -12.71 10.18 -1.30
CA ALA A 473 -12.96 8.82 -1.75
C ALA A 473 -13.65 8.01 -0.64
N ALA A 474 -14.59 7.14 -1.02
CA ALA A 474 -15.36 6.31 -0.07
C ALA A 474 -14.47 5.43 0.84
N THR A 475 -13.24 5.14 0.39
CA THR A 475 -12.25 4.34 1.11
C THR A 475 -11.25 5.17 1.91
N ASP A 476 -11.44 6.50 1.99
CA ASP A 476 -10.58 7.38 2.79
C ASP A 476 -10.74 7.08 4.29
N LEU A 477 -9.63 6.97 5.02
CA LEU A 477 -9.66 6.66 6.45
C LEU A 477 -10.44 7.69 7.28
N ARG A 478 -10.47 8.96 6.84
CA ARG A 478 -11.16 10.06 7.52
C ARG A 478 -12.68 9.93 7.48
N ILE A 479 -13.21 9.16 6.53
CA ILE A 479 -14.64 8.80 6.47
C ILE A 479 -14.90 7.62 7.41
N ALA A 480 -14.08 6.56 7.34
CA ALA A 480 -14.29 5.33 8.10
C ALA A 480 -14.08 5.50 9.62
N HIS A 481 -13.30 6.50 10.05
CA HIS A 481 -12.97 6.74 11.45
C HIS A 481 -13.37 8.13 11.92
N LYS A 482 -13.97 8.22 13.10
CA LYS A 482 -14.38 9.49 13.70
C LYS A 482 -13.18 10.19 14.35
N THR A 483 -12.57 11.13 13.62
CA THR A 483 -11.37 11.85 14.04
C THR A 483 -11.65 13.32 14.34
N SER A 484 -10.67 13.99 14.97
CA SER A 484 -10.71 15.45 15.19
C SER A 484 -10.42 16.24 13.90
N ASP A 485 -9.83 15.64 12.87
CA ASP A 485 -9.69 16.26 11.54
C ASP A 485 -10.99 16.13 10.77
N ARG A 486 -11.73 17.21 10.71
CA ARG A 486 -13.03 17.32 10.04
C ARG A 486 -13.07 18.43 9.00
N ARG A 487 -11.92 18.99 8.64
CA ARG A 487 -11.79 20.12 7.71
C ARG A 487 -12.24 19.81 6.28
N PHE A 488 -12.31 18.53 5.93
CA PHE A 488 -12.79 18.07 4.63
C PHE A 488 -14.32 18.11 4.50
N TRP A 489 -15.06 18.14 5.61
CA TRP A 489 -16.51 18.32 5.57
C TRP A 489 -16.85 19.80 5.33
N PRO A 490 -17.54 20.13 4.23
CA PRO A 490 -18.03 21.49 4.03
C PRO A 490 -19.08 21.84 5.10
N ALA A 491 -19.09 23.10 5.53
CA ALA A 491 -20.17 23.58 6.38
C ALA A 491 -21.51 23.53 5.62
N PRO A 492 -22.61 23.17 6.28
CA PRO A 492 -23.92 23.25 5.65
C PRO A 492 -24.19 24.68 5.11
N PRO A 493 -24.85 24.81 3.95
CA PRO A 493 -25.26 26.13 3.44
C PRO A 493 -26.15 26.88 4.43
N PRO A 494 -26.20 28.22 4.38
CA PRO A 494 -27.09 29.01 5.22
C PRO A 494 -28.54 28.51 5.15
N GLY A 495 -29.20 28.38 6.32
CA GLY A 495 -30.57 27.85 6.40
C GLY A 495 -30.69 26.33 6.38
N CYS A 496 -29.60 25.58 6.12
CA CYS A 496 -29.59 24.11 6.20
C CYS A 496 -29.06 23.66 7.56
N PHE A 497 -29.67 22.61 8.10
CA PHE A 497 -29.26 21.97 9.34
C PHE A 497 -28.07 21.02 9.12
N GLU A 498 -28.04 20.34 7.96
CA GLU A 498 -27.05 19.33 7.58
C GLU A 498 -26.83 19.33 6.08
N THR A 499 -25.72 18.74 5.66
CA THR A 499 -25.46 18.36 4.26
C THR A 499 -25.32 16.85 4.19
N ILE A 500 -26.12 16.18 3.38
CA ILE A 500 -25.91 14.77 3.02
C ILE A 500 -25.08 14.66 1.76
N PHE A 501 -24.35 13.57 1.63
CA PHE A 501 -23.39 13.39 0.55
C PHE A 501 -23.79 12.24 -0.36
N THR A 502 -23.47 12.41 -1.65
CA THR A 502 -23.70 11.39 -2.68
C THR A 502 -22.39 10.98 -3.34
N ARG A 503 -22.32 9.74 -3.72
CA ARG A 503 -21.25 9.19 -4.56
C ARG A 503 -21.43 9.63 -6.02
N PRO A 504 -20.39 9.49 -6.89
CA PRO A 504 -20.50 9.76 -8.31
C PRO A 504 -21.57 8.92 -9.05
N ASP A 505 -21.92 7.74 -8.52
CA ASP A 505 -22.97 6.85 -9.03
C ASP A 505 -24.39 7.29 -8.60
N GLY A 506 -24.52 8.37 -7.81
CA GLY A 506 -25.78 8.90 -7.31
C GLY A 506 -26.28 8.27 -6.02
N GLU A 507 -25.60 7.27 -5.47
CA GLU A 507 -25.96 6.68 -4.18
C GLU A 507 -25.70 7.65 -3.01
N VAL A 508 -26.64 7.69 -2.07
CA VAL A 508 -26.54 8.47 -0.83
C VAL A 508 -25.62 7.75 0.14
N THR A 509 -24.79 8.51 0.86
CA THR A 509 -23.89 7.99 1.90
C THR A 509 -24.37 8.41 3.30
N GLU A 510 -23.87 9.51 3.82
CA GLU A 510 -24.17 10.03 5.16
C GLU A 510 -24.23 11.56 5.17
N GLY A 511 -24.58 12.16 6.31
CA GLY A 511 -24.36 13.57 6.57
C GLY A 511 -23.00 13.86 7.19
N SER A 512 -22.61 15.13 7.31
CA SER A 512 -21.33 15.51 7.92
C SER A 512 -21.19 15.02 9.38
N PHE A 513 -22.30 14.82 10.10
CA PHE A 513 -22.32 14.32 11.49
C PHE A 513 -23.51 13.37 11.79
N THR A 514 -24.27 12.95 10.78
CA THR A 514 -25.47 12.12 10.91
C THR A 514 -25.45 10.96 9.92
N SER A 515 -26.08 9.83 10.28
CA SER A 515 -26.47 8.77 9.36
C SER A 515 -27.83 9.08 8.74
N VAL A 516 -28.11 8.53 7.55
CA VAL A 516 -29.36 8.73 6.79
C VAL A 516 -30.24 7.49 6.90
N PHE A 517 -31.56 7.72 7.06
CA PHE A 517 -32.55 6.65 7.15
C PHE A 517 -33.81 7.02 6.37
N VAL A 518 -34.41 6.05 5.67
CA VAL A 518 -35.69 6.18 4.97
C VAL A 518 -36.65 5.11 5.51
N ARG A 519 -37.90 5.45 5.74
CA ARG A 519 -38.89 4.46 6.14
C ARG A 519 -39.41 3.71 4.90
N ALA A 520 -39.29 2.39 4.89
CA ALA A 520 -39.69 1.56 3.75
C ALA A 520 -41.17 1.69 3.41
N GLN A 521 -42.04 1.74 4.44
CA GLN A 521 -43.48 1.96 4.37
C GLN A 521 -43.92 2.61 5.69
N GLU A 522 -45.16 3.16 5.73
CA GLU A 522 -45.70 3.73 6.97
C GLU A 522 -45.74 2.66 8.07
N GLY A 523 -44.98 2.86 9.16
CA GLY A 523 -44.81 1.86 10.23
C GLY A 523 -43.76 0.77 9.96
N GLY A 524 -43.12 0.74 8.77
CA GLY A 524 -42.12 -0.27 8.39
C GLY A 524 -40.71 0.00 8.93
N GLN A 525 -39.82 -0.98 8.69
CA GLN A 525 -38.39 -0.93 9.03
C GLN A 525 -37.68 0.23 8.34
N LEU A 526 -36.67 0.81 8.97
CA LEU A 526 -35.84 1.84 8.39
C LEU A 526 -34.81 1.23 7.41
N LEU A 527 -34.59 1.91 6.28
CA LEU A 527 -33.52 1.63 5.31
C LEU A 527 -32.38 2.61 5.53
N THR A 528 -31.14 2.14 5.50
CA THR A 528 -29.94 2.98 5.68
C THR A 528 -28.85 2.52 4.71
N PRO A 529 -28.01 3.42 4.15
CA PRO A 529 -26.95 3.04 3.22
C PRO A 529 -25.99 2.00 3.81
N PRO A 530 -25.48 1.03 3.01
CA PRO A 530 -24.50 0.05 3.44
C PRO A 530 -23.17 0.71 3.82
N ILE A 531 -22.45 0.11 4.79
CA ILE A 531 -21.20 0.68 5.32
C ILE A 531 -20.08 0.78 4.27
N ASP A 532 -20.07 -0.11 3.28
CA ASP A 532 -19.09 -0.16 2.19
C ASP A 532 -19.24 0.99 1.17
N ARG A 533 -20.30 1.80 1.29
CA ARG A 533 -20.55 2.97 0.43
C ARG A 533 -19.77 4.21 0.83
N GLY A 534 -18.92 4.15 1.85
CA GLY A 534 -18.08 5.26 2.34
C GLY A 534 -18.84 6.13 3.33
N LEU A 535 -19.11 5.57 4.48
CA LEU A 535 -19.72 6.26 5.61
C LEU A 535 -19.12 5.79 6.94
N LEU A 536 -19.26 6.64 7.95
CA LEU A 536 -18.84 6.32 9.31
C LEU A 536 -19.73 5.21 9.88
N PRO A 537 -19.19 4.20 10.60
CA PRO A 537 -19.99 3.25 11.36
C PRO A 537 -20.68 3.97 12.55
N GLY A 538 -21.83 4.60 12.27
CA GLY A 538 -22.60 5.38 13.25
C GLY A 538 -23.13 4.50 14.38
N VAL A 539 -22.95 4.91 15.65
CA VAL A 539 -23.35 4.10 16.81
C VAL A 539 -24.87 3.95 16.87
N LEU A 540 -25.63 5.01 16.62
CA LEU A 540 -27.10 4.90 16.51
C LEU A 540 -27.52 3.97 15.37
N ARG A 541 -26.87 4.08 14.21
CA ARG A 541 -27.14 3.23 13.06
C ARG A 541 -26.89 1.76 13.40
N ALA A 542 -25.75 1.44 14.00
CA ALA A 542 -25.41 0.07 14.41
C ALA A 542 -26.42 -0.50 15.41
N GLU A 543 -26.87 0.31 16.37
CA GLU A 543 -27.88 -0.09 17.36
C GLU A 543 -29.24 -0.39 16.72
N LEU A 544 -29.72 0.47 15.80
CA LEU A 544 -30.99 0.24 15.10
C LEU A 544 -30.96 -1.02 14.23
N ILE A 545 -29.82 -1.30 13.59
CA ILE A 545 -29.62 -2.54 12.83
C ILE A 545 -29.61 -3.75 13.78
N ALA A 546 -28.87 -3.69 14.88
CA ALA A 546 -28.82 -4.79 15.85
C ALA A 546 -30.17 -5.12 16.48
N ARG A 547 -31.03 -4.12 16.66
CA ARG A 547 -32.43 -4.30 17.13
C ARG A 547 -33.39 -4.77 16.04
N GLY A 548 -32.96 -4.86 14.79
CA GLY A 548 -33.84 -5.17 13.66
C GLY A 548 -34.77 -4.03 13.26
N GLU A 549 -34.54 -2.82 13.77
CA GLU A 549 -35.32 -1.62 13.45
C GLU A 549 -34.83 -0.96 12.13
N ALA A 550 -33.61 -1.25 11.70
CA ALA A 550 -33.07 -0.80 10.42
C ALA A 550 -32.38 -1.94 9.65
N VAL A 551 -32.33 -1.80 8.32
CA VAL A 551 -31.64 -2.72 7.41
C VAL A 551 -30.80 -1.93 6.40
N GLU A 552 -29.65 -2.46 6.03
CA GLU A 552 -28.79 -1.88 4.99
C GLU A 552 -29.39 -2.06 3.60
N MET A 553 -29.51 -0.95 2.87
CA MET A 553 -29.98 -0.92 1.49
C MET A 553 -29.39 0.32 0.77
N PRO A 554 -28.88 0.19 -0.46
CA PRO A 554 -28.50 1.35 -1.25
C PRO A 554 -29.68 2.33 -1.40
N LEU A 555 -29.41 3.61 -1.17
CA LEU A 555 -30.40 4.68 -1.27
C LEU A 555 -29.97 5.71 -2.31
N THR A 556 -30.93 6.30 -2.98
CA THR A 556 -30.77 7.41 -3.93
C THR A 556 -31.51 8.65 -3.45
N LEU A 557 -31.30 9.79 -4.09
CA LEU A 557 -32.03 11.01 -3.75
C LEU A 557 -33.55 10.88 -3.99
N ALA A 558 -33.96 10.00 -4.91
CA ALA A 558 -35.38 9.72 -5.16
C ALA A 558 -36.06 9.07 -3.95
N ASP A 559 -35.34 8.22 -3.22
CA ASP A 559 -35.86 7.56 -2.02
C ASP A 559 -36.08 8.54 -0.85
N LEU A 560 -35.41 9.72 -0.88
CA LEU A 560 -35.53 10.76 0.14
C LEU A 560 -36.64 11.78 -0.15
N ALA A 561 -37.23 11.76 -1.34
CA ALA A 561 -38.17 12.78 -1.81
C ALA A 561 -39.46 12.91 -0.98
N GLN A 562 -39.91 11.83 -0.38
CA GLN A 562 -41.14 11.79 0.46
C GLN A 562 -40.86 12.13 1.94
N GLY A 563 -39.65 12.57 2.28
CA GLY A 563 -39.19 12.77 3.64
C GLY A 563 -38.34 11.60 4.16
N PHE A 564 -37.39 11.90 5.01
CA PHE A 564 -36.44 10.93 5.54
C PHE A 564 -36.02 11.33 6.95
N TYR A 565 -35.17 10.52 7.56
CA TYR A 565 -34.60 10.82 8.87
C TYR A 565 -33.08 10.93 8.74
N ILE A 566 -32.51 11.84 9.51
CA ILE A 566 -31.08 11.88 9.82
C ILE A 566 -30.90 11.64 11.30
N GLY A 567 -29.78 11.05 11.72
CA GLY A 567 -29.64 10.76 13.14
C GLY A 567 -28.23 10.42 13.60
N ASN A 568 -27.99 10.58 14.89
CA ASN A 568 -26.79 10.16 15.59
C ASN A 568 -27.09 9.85 17.07
N ALA A 569 -26.11 9.28 17.79
CA ALA A 569 -26.29 8.86 19.19
C ALA A 569 -26.60 10.01 20.18
N VAL A 570 -26.38 11.30 19.80
CA VAL A 570 -26.65 12.45 20.65
C VAL A 570 -28.07 12.97 20.50
N ARG A 571 -28.61 12.91 19.27
CA ARG A 571 -29.87 13.56 18.91
C ARG A 571 -31.00 12.59 18.61
N GLY A 572 -30.70 11.28 18.53
CA GLY A 572 -31.65 10.30 18.01
C GLY A 572 -31.98 10.52 16.54
N LEU A 573 -33.14 10.09 16.11
CA LEU A 573 -33.69 10.31 14.77
C LEU A 573 -34.37 11.67 14.67
N ILE A 574 -34.03 12.44 13.63
CA ILE A 574 -34.61 13.75 13.33
C ILE A 574 -35.25 13.67 11.97
N HIS A 575 -36.52 14.08 11.87
CA HIS A 575 -37.20 14.18 10.57
C HIS A 575 -36.55 15.26 9.70
N ALA A 576 -36.32 14.96 8.43
CA ALA A 576 -35.60 15.80 7.49
C ALA A 576 -36.31 15.92 6.15
N ARG A 577 -36.07 17.04 5.43
CA ARG A 577 -36.51 17.25 4.06
C ARG A 577 -35.36 17.77 3.21
N LEU A 578 -35.33 17.42 1.95
CA LEU A 578 -34.39 18.03 1.00
C LEU A 578 -34.78 19.49 0.75
N VAL A 579 -33.76 20.37 0.62
CA VAL A 579 -33.95 21.75 0.18
C VAL A 579 -34.02 21.75 -1.35
N ALA A 580 -35.09 22.37 -1.91
CA ALA A 580 -35.24 22.51 -3.34
C ALA A 580 -34.15 23.44 -3.94
N GLU A 581 -33.73 23.18 -5.19
CA GLU A 581 -32.68 23.99 -5.85
C GLU A 581 -32.98 25.51 -5.92
N GLY A 582 -34.24 25.89 -5.86
CA GLY A 582 -34.67 27.30 -5.86
C GLY A 582 -34.62 28.01 -4.50
N GLU A 583 -34.45 27.28 -3.37
CA GLU A 583 -34.38 27.86 -2.03
C GLU A 583 -32.94 28.23 -1.59
N ARG A 584 -31.92 28.04 -2.46
CA ARG A 584 -30.49 28.23 -2.17
C ARG A 584 -30.01 29.69 -2.22
N GLY A 585 -30.89 30.67 -2.31
CA GLY A 585 -30.53 32.06 -2.57
C GLY A 585 -31.46 33.10 -1.95
N GLY A 586 -31.67 33.04 -0.64
CA GLY A 586 -32.33 34.09 0.09
C GLY A 586 -31.45 34.68 1.16
#